data_947ad84a5ea3199f5085aeae21890b34
#
_entry.id   947ad84a5ea3199f5085aeae21890b34
#
_cell.length_a   1.000
_cell.length_b   1.000
_cell.length_c   1.000
_cell.angle_alpha   90.00
_cell.angle_beta   90.00
_cell.angle_gamma   90.00
#
_symmetry.space_group_name_H-M   'P 1'
#
loop_
_entity.id
_entity.type
_entity.pdbx_description
1 polymer ?
#
loop_
_entity_poly.entity_id
_entity_poly.type
_entity_poly.pdbx_seq_one_letter_code
_entity_poly.pdbx_strand_id
1 'polypeptide(L)'
;ANLNREWAKPSQEKSPEVFHVRNRMENTGVDFAIDVHGDECIPYNFISGADHVPSADDRMKRLLPAFKEALLVATPDFQTEHGYPKAFQANLSICASNIAESFRCLAMTLEMPFADHNDRPDVREGWSPGRSHALGADCLEAVSLILDDLR
;
A
#
# COMPACT_ATOMS: atom_id res chain seq x y z
N ALA A 1 -10.51 7.34 17.00
CA ALA A 1 -10.65 7.79 15.59
C ALA A 1 -10.30 6.64 14.65
N ASN A 2 -10.81 6.71 13.41
CA ASN A 2 -10.31 5.85 12.34
C ASN A 2 -9.05 6.52 11.76
N LEU A 3 -7.87 6.03 12.12
CA LEU A 3 -6.60 6.66 11.75
C LEU A 3 -6.42 6.79 10.24
N ASN A 4 -6.94 5.83 9.44
CA ASN A 4 -6.91 5.92 7.98
C ASN A 4 -7.97 6.87 7.39
N ARG A 5 -8.47 7.83 8.19
CA ARG A 5 -9.31 8.97 7.77
C ARG A 5 -8.81 10.29 8.32
N GLU A 6 -7.67 10.27 9.01
CA GLU A 6 -7.13 11.45 9.69
C GLU A 6 -5.93 12.08 8.96
N TRP A 7 -5.48 11.51 7.85
CA TRP A 7 -4.24 11.94 7.18
C TRP A 7 -4.29 13.35 6.60
N ALA A 8 -5.47 13.85 6.19
CA ALA A 8 -5.60 15.21 5.66
C ALA A 8 -5.37 16.30 6.72
N LYS A 9 -5.80 16.05 7.97
CA LYS A 9 -5.69 17.02 9.08
C LYS A 9 -5.45 16.30 10.40
N PRO A 10 -4.30 15.65 10.59
CA PRO A 10 -3.99 14.96 11.84
C PRO A 10 -3.80 15.95 12.97
N SER A 11 -4.17 15.57 14.18
CA SER A 11 -3.93 16.38 15.37
C SER A 11 -3.42 15.53 16.53
N GLN A 12 -2.69 16.15 17.44
CA GLN A 12 -2.15 15.48 18.61
C GLN A 12 -3.26 14.98 19.55
N GLU A 13 -4.43 15.59 19.53
CA GLU A 13 -5.57 15.18 20.36
C GLU A 13 -6.35 14.03 19.76
N LYS A 14 -6.58 14.05 18.43
CA LYS A 14 -7.49 13.13 17.76
C LYS A 14 -6.79 11.93 17.12
N SER A 15 -5.59 12.12 16.60
CA SER A 15 -4.82 11.13 15.85
C SER A 15 -3.32 11.31 16.08
N PRO A 16 -2.83 11.19 17.33
CA PRO A 16 -1.43 11.46 17.67
C PRO A 16 -0.45 10.60 16.86
N GLU A 17 -0.82 9.35 16.55
CA GLU A 17 0.00 8.45 15.74
C GLU A 17 0.24 9.05 14.34
N VAL A 18 -0.82 9.43 13.66
CA VAL A 18 -0.74 10.03 12.32
C VAL A 18 -0.02 11.38 12.38
N PHE A 19 -0.31 12.18 13.40
CA PHE A 19 0.34 13.47 13.61
C PHE A 19 1.87 13.35 13.71
N HIS A 20 2.36 12.43 14.55
CA HIS A 20 3.80 12.24 14.74
C HIS A 20 4.47 11.59 13.53
N VAL A 21 3.82 10.62 12.88
CA VAL A 21 4.33 9.99 11.66
C VAL A 21 4.44 11.01 10.53
N ARG A 22 3.41 11.81 10.28
CA ARG A 22 3.45 12.87 9.26
C ARG A 22 4.55 13.89 9.53
N ASN A 23 4.66 14.38 10.76
CA ASN A 23 5.74 15.31 11.12
C ASN A 23 7.12 14.70 10.85
N ARG A 24 7.29 13.41 11.12
CA ARG A 24 8.55 12.73 10.80
C ARG A 24 8.79 12.66 9.30
N MET A 25 7.80 12.27 8.51
CA MET A 25 7.85 12.22 7.05
C MET A 25 8.18 13.58 6.44
N GLU A 26 7.58 14.67 6.93
CA GLU A 26 7.85 16.04 6.48
C GLU A 26 9.31 16.45 6.71
N ASN A 27 9.92 15.97 7.79
CA ASN A 27 11.33 16.27 8.10
C ASN A 27 12.34 15.40 7.33
N THR A 28 11.97 14.20 6.92
CA THR A 28 12.89 13.24 6.27
C THR A 28 12.67 13.08 4.78
N GLY A 29 11.50 13.45 4.27
CA GLY A 29 11.01 13.06 2.95
C GLY A 29 10.51 11.60 2.93
N VAL A 30 9.82 11.23 1.83
CA VAL A 30 9.34 9.87 1.57
C VAL A 30 9.50 9.57 0.08
N ASP A 31 10.18 8.51 -0.26
CA ASP A 31 10.36 8.04 -1.64
C ASP A 31 9.43 6.88 -1.98
N PHE A 32 8.99 6.12 -0.96
CA PHE A 32 8.16 4.94 -1.08
C PHE A 32 7.35 4.72 0.22
N ALA A 33 6.10 4.29 0.09
CA ALA A 33 5.25 3.94 1.24
C ALA A 33 4.28 2.81 0.92
N ILE A 34 4.17 1.84 1.84
CA ILE A 34 3.10 0.83 1.87
C ILE A 34 2.31 0.97 3.18
N ASP A 35 1.01 1.16 3.07
CA ASP A 35 0.05 1.08 4.16
C ASP A 35 -0.52 -0.35 4.19
N VAL A 36 -0.23 -1.11 5.26
CA VAL A 36 -0.53 -2.55 5.31
C VAL A 36 -1.85 -2.77 6.03
N HIS A 37 -2.78 -3.42 5.34
CA HIS A 37 -4.14 -3.67 5.79
C HIS A 37 -4.54 -5.14 5.66
N GLY A 38 -5.71 -5.46 6.17
CA GLY A 38 -6.43 -6.70 5.90
C GLY A 38 -7.85 -6.39 5.45
N ASP A 39 -8.32 -7.16 4.47
CA ASP A 39 -9.66 -7.05 3.89
C ASP A 39 -10.53 -8.24 4.29
N GLU A 40 -11.74 -7.94 4.80
CA GLU A 40 -12.69 -8.97 5.24
C GLU A 40 -13.51 -9.60 4.10
N CYS A 41 -13.50 -8.99 2.90
CA CYS A 41 -14.38 -9.36 1.79
C CYS A 41 -13.65 -10.01 0.61
N ILE A 42 -12.44 -9.54 0.30
CA ILE A 42 -11.68 -9.96 -0.88
C ILE A 42 -10.63 -11.00 -0.46
N PRO A 43 -10.81 -12.29 -0.84
CA PRO A 43 -9.93 -13.37 -0.40
C PRO A 43 -8.64 -13.46 -1.25
N TYR A 44 -7.96 -12.37 -1.44
CA TYR A 44 -6.73 -12.24 -2.22
C TYR A 44 -5.80 -11.21 -1.61
N ASN A 45 -4.49 -11.35 -1.83
CA ASN A 45 -3.56 -10.24 -1.63
C ASN A 45 -3.63 -9.32 -2.85
N PHE A 46 -3.81 -8.03 -2.63
CA PHE A 46 -3.84 -7.05 -3.71
C PHE A 46 -3.31 -5.68 -3.27
N ILE A 47 -3.00 -4.85 -4.25
CA ILE A 47 -2.57 -3.48 -4.02
C ILE A 47 -3.60 -2.50 -4.57
N SER A 48 -4.05 -1.61 -3.69
CA SER A 48 -4.77 -0.39 -4.03
C SER A 48 -3.78 0.76 -4.15
N GLY A 49 -3.58 1.26 -5.37
CA GLY A 49 -2.61 2.31 -5.66
C GLY A 49 -3.16 3.72 -5.43
N ALA A 50 -2.25 4.67 -5.25
CA ALA A 50 -2.54 6.10 -5.13
C ALA A 50 -2.03 6.91 -6.35
N ASP A 51 -1.97 6.30 -7.54
CA ASP A 51 -1.53 6.90 -8.80
C ASP A 51 -2.53 7.89 -9.43
N HIS A 52 -3.65 8.13 -8.77
CA HIS A 52 -4.76 9.00 -9.21
C HIS A 52 -4.91 10.28 -8.37
N VAL A 53 -3.92 10.59 -7.52
CA VAL A 53 -3.90 11.84 -6.76
C VAL A 53 -3.66 13.04 -7.69
N PRO A 54 -4.10 14.26 -7.33
CA PRO A 54 -3.97 15.45 -8.17
C PRO A 54 -2.54 15.74 -8.64
N SER A 55 -1.54 15.49 -7.78
CA SER A 55 -0.12 15.71 -8.09
C SER A 55 0.54 14.60 -8.90
N ALA A 56 -0.19 13.52 -9.25
CA ALA A 56 0.37 12.37 -9.92
C ALA A 56 0.96 12.72 -11.29
N ASP A 57 2.25 12.50 -11.46
CA ASP A 57 3.00 12.66 -12.70
C ASP A 57 3.20 11.33 -13.43
N ASP A 58 3.85 11.37 -14.59
CA ASP A 58 4.12 10.17 -15.39
C ASP A 58 5.06 9.19 -14.69
N ARG A 59 5.97 9.66 -13.83
CA ARG A 59 6.84 8.81 -13.02
C ARG A 59 5.99 8.00 -12.02
N MET A 60 5.16 8.64 -11.22
CA MET A 60 4.29 7.97 -10.25
C MET A 60 3.37 6.94 -10.92
N LYS A 61 2.83 7.28 -12.11
CA LYS A 61 1.97 6.37 -12.88
C LYS A 61 2.71 5.16 -13.45
N ARG A 62 4.02 5.25 -13.72
CA ARG A 62 4.84 4.12 -14.15
C ARG A 62 5.31 3.25 -12.99
N LEU A 63 5.58 3.85 -11.83
CA LEU A 63 6.12 3.13 -10.66
C LEU A 63 5.15 2.10 -10.10
N LEU A 64 3.85 2.39 -10.05
CA LEU A 64 2.87 1.45 -9.50
C LEU A 64 2.77 0.15 -10.31
N PRO A 65 2.62 0.16 -11.64
CA PRO A 65 2.69 -1.05 -12.46
C PRO A 65 4.03 -1.79 -12.30
N ALA A 66 5.16 -1.07 -12.32
CA ALA A 66 6.48 -1.66 -12.17
C ALA A 66 6.64 -2.41 -10.84
N PHE A 67 6.18 -1.82 -9.74
CA PHE A 67 6.16 -2.49 -8.43
C PHE A 67 5.28 -3.74 -8.44
N LYS A 68 4.07 -3.66 -9.01
CA LYS A 68 3.16 -4.80 -9.11
C LYS A 68 3.76 -5.94 -9.94
N GLU A 69 4.41 -5.64 -11.05
CA GLU A 69 5.12 -6.62 -11.88
C GLU A 69 6.28 -7.28 -11.11
N ALA A 70 7.07 -6.48 -10.40
CA ALA A 70 8.13 -7.00 -9.55
C ALA A 70 7.59 -7.92 -8.45
N LEU A 71 6.49 -7.56 -7.81
CA LEU A 71 5.88 -8.38 -6.76
C LEU A 71 5.25 -9.68 -7.31
N LEU A 72 4.68 -9.66 -8.52
CA LEU A 72 4.21 -10.88 -9.20
C LEU A 72 5.34 -11.88 -9.47
N VAL A 73 6.57 -11.39 -9.71
CA VAL A 73 7.75 -12.23 -9.89
C VAL A 73 8.27 -12.75 -8.54
N ALA A 74 8.24 -11.92 -7.50
CA ALA A 74 8.77 -12.24 -6.18
C ALA A 74 7.93 -13.29 -5.45
N THR A 75 6.60 -13.28 -5.62
CA THR A 75 5.71 -14.17 -4.87
C THR A 75 4.51 -14.66 -5.66
N PRO A 76 4.16 -15.96 -5.57
CA PRO A 76 2.92 -16.49 -6.11
C PRO A 76 1.68 -16.17 -5.26
N ASP A 77 1.83 -15.55 -4.09
CA ASP A 77 0.73 -15.15 -3.22
C ASP A 77 0.15 -13.78 -3.59
N PHE A 78 0.70 -13.10 -4.61
CA PHE A 78 0.20 -11.82 -5.13
C PHE A 78 -0.47 -11.99 -6.49
N GLN A 79 -1.47 -11.16 -6.77
CA GLN A 79 -2.20 -11.11 -8.03
C GLN A 79 -2.68 -9.67 -8.35
N THR A 80 -3.14 -9.43 -9.59
CA THR A 80 -3.60 -8.12 -10.06
C THR A 80 -4.99 -8.14 -10.71
N GLU A 81 -5.69 -9.27 -10.68
CA GLU A 81 -7.01 -9.44 -11.29
C GLU A 81 -8.14 -8.99 -10.33
N HIS A 82 -7.95 -9.22 -9.03
CA HIS A 82 -8.93 -8.90 -7.99
C HIS A 82 -8.43 -7.75 -7.12
N GLY A 83 -9.35 -6.88 -6.69
CA GLY A 83 -9.07 -5.73 -5.84
C GLY A 83 -10.18 -4.71 -5.87
N TYR A 84 -9.95 -3.55 -5.28
CA TYR A 84 -10.93 -2.47 -5.32
C TYR A 84 -11.08 -1.88 -6.73
N PRO A 85 -12.31 -1.46 -7.10
CA PRO A 85 -12.52 -0.68 -8.32
C PRO A 85 -11.65 0.58 -8.30
N LYS A 86 -11.14 0.97 -9.47
CA LYS A 86 -10.35 2.21 -9.57
C LYS A 86 -11.22 3.41 -9.19
N ALA A 87 -10.77 4.16 -8.19
CA ALA A 87 -11.45 5.37 -7.75
C ALA A 87 -11.32 6.48 -8.81
N PHE A 88 -12.41 7.22 -9.03
CA PHE A 88 -12.40 8.38 -9.93
C PHE A 88 -11.71 9.60 -9.32
N GLN A 89 -11.67 9.68 -7.98
CA GLN A 89 -11.12 10.79 -7.23
C GLN A 89 -10.39 10.29 -5.99
N ALA A 90 -9.19 10.84 -5.74
CA ALA A 90 -8.41 10.48 -4.57
C ALA A 90 -9.06 11.03 -3.29
N ASN A 91 -9.12 10.20 -2.26
CA ASN A 91 -9.48 10.63 -0.92
C ASN A 91 -8.20 10.92 -0.10
N LEU A 92 -7.84 12.19 -0.01
CA LEU A 92 -6.63 12.61 0.71
C LEU A 92 -6.69 12.46 2.23
N SER A 93 -7.80 12.00 2.79
CA SER A 93 -7.86 11.62 4.20
C SER A 93 -7.31 10.20 4.47
N ILE A 94 -7.06 9.42 3.41
CA ILE A 94 -6.48 8.07 3.46
C ILE A 94 -4.95 8.17 3.40
N CYS A 95 -4.27 7.27 4.13
CA CYS A 95 -2.81 7.21 4.25
C CYS A 95 -2.09 7.26 2.90
N ALA A 96 -2.26 6.24 2.07
CA ALA A 96 -1.55 6.12 0.79
C ALA A 96 -1.79 7.32 -0.13
N SER A 97 -3.05 7.77 -0.28
CA SER A 97 -3.38 8.94 -1.11
C SER A 97 -2.76 10.23 -0.57
N ASN A 98 -2.74 10.41 0.74
CA ASN A 98 -2.14 11.59 1.35
C ASN A 98 -0.62 11.64 1.18
N ILE A 99 0.05 10.50 1.37
CA ILE A 99 1.50 10.40 1.20
C ILE A 99 1.87 10.61 -0.27
N ALA A 100 1.19 9.95 -1.20
CA ALA A 100 1.42 10.15 -2.63
C ALA A 100 1.31 11.62 -3.04
N GLU A 101 0.24 12.30 -2.61
CA GLU A 101 0.00 13.72 -2.90
C GLU A 101 1.07 14.62 -2.29
N SER A 102 1.40 14.40 -1.00
CA SER A 102 2.29 15.29 -0.25
C SER A 102 3.75 15.16 -0.67
N PHE A 103 4.20 13.96 -1.00
CA PHE A 103 5.61 13.66 -1.27
C PHE A 103 5.90 13.33 -2.74
N ARG A 104 4.86 13.22 -3.58
CA ARG A 104 4.99 12.85 -5.01
C ARG A 104 5.79 11.56 -5.20
N CYS A 105 5.53 10.57 -4.34
CA CYS A 105 6.21 9.29 -4.30
C CYS A 105 5.26 8.13 -4.61
N LEU A 106 5.83 6.95 -4.82
CA LEU A 106 5.05 5.72 -4.92
C LEU A 106 4.48 5.37 -3.54
N ALA A 107 3.17 5.50 -3.39
CA ALA A 107 2.45 5.08 -2.20
C ALA A 107 1.24 4.20 -2.55
N MET A 108 0.97 3.22 -1.72
CA MET A 108 -0.10 2.23 -1.95
C MET A 108 -0.58 1.61 -0.64
N THR A 109 -1.75 0.99 -0.71
CA THR A 109 -2.24 0.10 0.33
C THR A 109 -2.07 -1.34 -0.13
N LEU A 110 -1.42 -2.18 0.69
CA LEU A 110 -1.40 -3.64 0.54
C LEU A 110 -2.52 -4.21 1.40
N GLU A 111 -3.41 -4.95 0.77
CA GLU A 111 -4.51 -5.66 1.45
C GLU A 111 -4.22 -7.16 1.47
N MET A 112 -4.44 -7.79 2.62
CA MET A 112 -4.33 -9.23 2.82
C MET A 112 -5.68 -9.82 3.24
N PRO A 113 -6.04 -11.04 2.84
CA PRO A 113 -7.32 -11.64 3.23
C PRO A 113 -7.37 -11.94 4.74
N PHE A 114 -8.54 -11.76 5.37
CA PHE A 114 -8.72 -12.12 6.78
C PHE A 114 -8.79 -13.63 7.02
N ALA A 115 -9.27 -14.39 6.04
CA ALA A 115 -9.48 -15.84 6.21
C ALA A 115 -8.43 -16.66 5.46
N ASP A 116 -8.57 -16.78 4.15
CA ASP A 116 -7.68 -17.57 3.31
C ASP A 116 -7.57 -16.97 1.91
N HIS A 117 -6.56 -17.39 1.17
CA HIS A 117 -6.28 -16.91 -0.19
C HIS A 117 -6.86 -17.88 -1.22
N ASN A 118 -7.77 -17.42 -2.08
CA ASN A 118 -8.50 -18.30 -3.00
C ASN A 118 -7.62 -19.04 -4.01
N ASP A 119 -6.57 -18.39 -4.55
CA ASP A 119 -5.71 -19.02 -5.54
C ASP A 119 -4.74 -20.04 -4.93
N ARG A 120 -4.44 -19.92 -3.64
CA ARG A 120 -3.51 -20.76 -2.91
C ARG A 120 -4.02 -21.02 -1.49
N PRO A 121 -5.14 -21.75 -1.36
CA PRO A 121 -5.73 -22.01 -0.06
C PRO A 121 -4.87 -22.92 0.81
N ASP A 122 -4.85 -22.64 2.11
CA ASP A 122 -4.32 -23.54 3.12
C ASP A 122 -5.44 -23.96 4.07
N VAL A 123 -5.95 -25.17 3.87
CA VAL A 123 -7.10 -25.70 4.64
C VAL A 123 -6.84 -25.87 6.14
N ARG A 124 -5.61 -25.73 6.60
CA ARG A 124 -5.24 -25.88 8.03
C ARG A 124 -5.13 -24.54 8.72
N GLU A 125 -4.45 -23.60 8.09
CA GLU A 125 -4.08 -22.31 8.73
C GLU A 125 -4.67 -21.08 8.04
N GLY A 126 -5.17 -21.21 6.81
CA GLY A 126 -5.63 -20.09 6.00
C GLY A 126 -4.51 -19.11 5.67
N TRP A 127 -4.83 -17.83 5.64
CA TRP A 127 -3.82 -16.77 5.53
C TRP A 127 -3.15 -16.56 6.89
N SER A 128 -2.02 -17.21 7.10
CA SER A 128 -1.33 -17.27 8.38
C SER A 128 -0.36 -16.10 8.60
N PRO A 129 0.05 -15.83 9.86
CA PRO A 129 1.11 -14.88 10.16
C PRO A 129 2.43 -15.18 9.45
N GLY A 130 2.75 -16.47 9.25
CA GLY A 130 3.94 -16.89 8.49
C GLY A 130 3.89 -16.45 7.03
N ARG A 131 2.72 -16.57 6.38
CA ARG A 131 2.51 -16.09 5.01
C ARG A 131 2.56 -14.56 4.92
N SER A 132 1.97 -13.85 5.87
CA SER A 132 2.07 -12.40 5.94
C SER A 132 3.50 -11.92 6.08
N HIS A 133 4.30 -12.60 6.90
CA HIS A 133 5.72 -12.30 7.08
C HIS A 133 6.53 -12.55 5.79
N ALA A 134 6.26 -13.66 5.09
CA ALA A 134 6.88 -13.96 3.80
C ALA A 134 6.53 -12.89 2.75
N LEU A 135 5.24 -12.52 2.63
CA LEU A 135 4.80 -11.46 1.72
C LEU A 135 5.49 -10.12 2.01
N GLY A 136 5.74 -9.80 3.28
CA GLY A 136 6.50 -8.61 3.65
C GLY A 136 7.94 -8.64 3.13
N ALA A 137 8.62 -9.79 3.17
CA ALA A 137 9.95 -9.97 2.58
C ALA A 137 9.90 -9.85 1.05
N ASP A 138 8.90 -10.44 0.40
CA ASP A 138 8.69 -10.35 -1.06
C ASP A 138 8.44 -8.89 -1.50
N CYS A 139 7.72 -8.10 -0.69
CA CYS A 139 7.56 -6.66 -0.94
C CYS A 139 8.89 -5.92 -0.91
N LEU A 140 9.81 -6.25 0.01
CA LEU A 140 11.14 -5.64 0.06
C LEU A 140 11.98 -6.04 -1.15
N GLU A 141 11.87 -7.28 -1.63
CA GLU A 141 12.50 -7.72 -2.87
C GLU A 141 11.97 -6.91 -4.06
N ALA A 142 10.65 -6.77 -4.19
CA ALA A 142 10.04 -5.97 -5.24
C ALA A 142 10.49 -4.50 -5.20
N VAL A 143 10.62 -3.89 -4.02
CA VAL A 143 11.18 -2.53 -3.87
C VAL A 143 12.62 -2.47 -4.39
N SER A 144 13.45 -3.47 -4.08
CA SER A 144 14.84 -3.50 -4.51
C SER A 144 15.01 -3.49 -6.03
N LEU A 145 14.05 -4.08 -6.76
CA LEU A 145 14.06 -4.15 -8.22
C LEU A 145 13.70 -2.82 -8.90
N ILE A 146 13.02 -1.91 -8.20
CA ILE A 146 12.61 -0.59 -8.72
C ILE A 146 13.32 0.57 -8.01
N LEU A 147 14.32 0.27 -7.19
CA LEU A 147 14.93 1.25 -6.27
C LEU A 147 15.49 2.49 -6.99
N ASP A 148 16.13 2.29 -8.13
CA ASP A 148 16.76 3.38 -8.92
C ASP A 148 15.72 4.32 -9.54
N ASP A 149 14.48 3.88 -9.70
CA ASP A 149 13.38 4.65 -10.30
C ASP A 149 12.55 5.44 -9.26
N LEU A 150 12.77 5.21 -7.96
CA LEU A 150 11.99 5.85 -6.90
C LEU A 150 12.27 7.35 -6.76
N ARG A 151 13.38 7.84 -7.26
CA ARG A 151 13.80 9.27 -7.21
C ARG A 151 13.99 9.88 -8.58
#